data_c33fcec6388e7ead385c9b370c35413c
#
_entry.id   c33fcec6388e7ead385c9b370c35413c
#
_cell.length_a   1.000
_cell.length_b   1.000
_cell.length_c   1.000
_cell.angle_alpha   90.00
_cell.angle_beta   90.00
_cell.angle_gamma   90.00
#
_symmetry.space_group_name_H-M   'P 1'
#
loop_
_entity.id
_entity.type
_entity.pdbx_description
1 polymer ?
#
loop_
_entity_poly.entity_id
_entity_poly.type
_entity_poly.pdbx_seq_one_letter_code
_entity_poly.pdbx_strand_id
1 'polypeptide(L)'
;PVLPRTAENVETFLNCGELTWNSVDNALSSDKPINPFKHLMKRVDEKQVQQLFELSSKAAKAAAEPAKEEKKAEAESEEFVFEPLAPNITFDDFAKVDLRIGKILDCKKVEKSRKLLQLTIDIGEKEPRNIFSGIAAYYKPEDLIGKLTVVVANLEPRKMMGSFSQGMLLSASDGADTPSGLYLLEPFPGAKPGMRLH
;
A
#
# COMPACT_ATOMS: atom_id res chain seq x y z
N PRO A 1 19.18 3.88 23.43
CA PRO A 1 18.44 2.65 23.69
C PRO A 1 17.11 2.64 22.93
N VAL A 2 16.63 1.47 22.53
CA VAL A 2 15.35 1.30 21.80
C VAL A 2 14.16 1.66 22.69
N LEU A 3 14.31 1.55 24.01
CA LEU A 3 13.28 1.85 25.01
C LEU A 3 13.85 2.75 26.12
N PRO A 4 13.99 4.06 25.89
CA PRO A 4 14.68 4.96 26.83
C PRO A 4 14.02 5.00 28.21
N ARG A 5 12.71 5.13 28.30
CA ARG A 5 11.97 5.12 29.58
C ARG A 5 12.10 3.82 30.35
N THR A 6 12.20 2.68 29.66
CA THR A 6 12.39 1.39 30.33
C THR A 6 13.80 1.30 30.89
N ALA A 7 14.81 1.81 30.19
CA ALA A 7 16.17 1.89 30.67
C ALA A 7 16.26 2.75 31.95
N GLU A 8 15.70 3.95 31.94
CA GLU A 8 15.63 4.84 33.12
C GLU A 8 14.92 4.17 34.31
N ASN A 9 13.85 3.43 34.07
CA ASN A 9 13.15 2.70 35.12
C ASN A 9 14.00 1.55 35.69
N VAL A 10 14.80 0.85 34.86
CA VAL A 10 15.74 -0.18 35.30
C VAL A 10 16.85 0.43 36.14
N GLU A 11 17.44 1.55 35.71
CA GLU A 11 18.48 2.28 36.46
C GLU A 11 17.96 2.72 37.83
N THR A 12 16.75 3.25 37.86
CA THR A 12 16.07 3.63 39.11
C THR A 12 15.82 2.42 40.01
N PHE A 13 15.37 1.29 39.45
CA PHE A 13 15.11 0.06 40.20
C PHE A 13 16.40 -0.52 40.83
N LEU A 14 17.47 -0.58 40.03
CA LEU A 14 18.77 -1.12 40.45
C LEU A 14 19.58 -0.12 41.29
N ASN A 15 19.14 1.15 41.39
CA ASN A 15 19.86 2.21 42.10
C ASN A 15 21.32 2.35 41.64
N CYS A 16 21.58 2.20 40.32
CA CYS A 16 22.95 2.10 39.78
C CYS A 16 23.41 3.35 39.00
N GLY A 17 22.56 4.37 38.81
CA GLY A 17 22.87 5.51 37.95
C GLY A 17 22.73 5.19 36.45
N GLU A 18 23.16 6.11 35.60
CA GLU A 18 23.02 5.97 34.14
C GLU A 18 23.87 4.79 33.59
N LEU A 19 23.21 3.86 32.90
CA LEU A 19 23.84 2.73 32.24
C LEU A 19 24.25 3.10 30.79
N THR A 20 25.56 3.09 30.57
CA THR A 20 26.15 3.33 29.24
C THR A 20 26.82 2.08 28.71
N TRP A 21 27.16 2.05 27.41
CA TRP A 21 27.94 0.94 26.86
C TRP A 21 29.25 0.69 27.55
N ASN A 22 29.87 1.74 28.14
CA ASN A 22 31.12 1.65 28.86
C ASN A 22 30.96 1.09 30.29
N SER A 23 29.74 0.98 30.81
CA SER A 23 29.47 0.41 32.13
C SER A 23 29.26 -1.10 32.11
N VAL A 24 29.32 -1.74 30.92
CA VAL A 24 29.17 -3.21 30.79
C VAL A 24 30.26 -3.97 31.56
N ASP A 25 31.45 -3.42 31.63
CA ASP A 25 32.59 -4.07 32.33
C ASP A 25 32.56 -3.84 33.85
N ASN A 26 31.67 -2.96 34.34
CA ASN A 26 31.53 -2.70 35.76
C ASN A 26 30.43 -3.58 36.33
N ALA A 27 30.81 -4.56 37.14
CA ALA A 27 29.85 -5.38 37.88
C ALA A 27 28.96 -4.50 38.79
N LEU A 28 27.68 -4.76 38.83
CA LEU A 28 26.76 -4.13 39.76
C LEU A 28 27.21 -4.45 41.18
N SER A 29 27.45 -3.43 42.01
CA SER A 29 27.86 -3.63 43.40
C SER A 29 26.73 -4.29 44.16
N SER A 30 27.05 -5.44 44.80
CA SER A 30 26.10 -6.18 45.66
C SER A 30 25.71 -5.45 46.93
N ASP A 31 26.40 -4.35 47.26
CA ASP A 31 26.26 -3.64 48.53
C ASP A 31 25.18 -2.51 48.45
N LYS A 32 24.62 -2.25 47.28
CA LYS A 32 23.59 -1.22 47.12
C LYS A 32 22.18 -1.82 47.27
N PRO A 33 21.34 -1.26 48.16
CA PRO A 33 19.93 -1.70 48.22
C PRO A 33 19.21 -1.35 46.92
N ILE A 34 18.49 -2.32 46.38
CA ILE A 34 17.60 -2.11 45.25
C ILE A 34 16.27 -1.49 45.71
N ASN A 35 15.69 -0.66 44.87
CA ASN A 35 14.40 -0.04 45.16
C ASN A 35 13.24 -1.06 45.07
N PRO A 36 12.09 -0.79 45.70
CA PRO A 36 10.92 -1.68 45.61
C PRO A 36 10.53 -1.94 44.17
N PHE A 37 10.22 -3.19 43.85
CA PHE A 37 9.85 -3.61 42.50
C PHE A 37 8.58 -2.90 42.03
N LYS A 38 8.65 -2.28 40.87
CA LYS A 38 7.50 -1.77 40.11
C LYS A 38 7.51 -2.42 38.72
N HIS A 39 6.32 -2.78 38.22
CA HIS A 39 6.22 -3.33 36.87
C HIS A 39 6.78 -2.33 35.85
N LEU A 40 7.83 -2.73 35.14
CA LEU A 40 8.50 -1.90 34.11
C LEU A 40 7.62 -1.70 32.89
N MET A 41 6.77 -2.67 32.58
CA MET A 41 5.81 -2.62 31.48
C MET A 41 4.46 -3.11 31.94
N LYS A 42 3.39 -2.47 31.44
CA LYS A 42 2.01 -2.97 31.58
C LYS A 42 1.58 -3.55 30.24
N ARG A 43 0.77 -4.63 30.31
CA ARG A 43 0.13 -5.17 29.11
C ARG A 43 -0.80 -4.10 28.54
N VAL A 44 -0.70 -3.85 27.25
CA VAL A 44 -1.55 -2.86 26.58
C VAL A 44 -2.92 -3.49 26.38
N ASP A 45 -3.97 -2.81 26.86
CA ASP A 45 -5.35 -3.21 26.65
C ASP A 45 -5.82 -2.82 25.25
N GLU A 46 -6.72 -3.60 24.65
CA GLU A 46 -7.30 -3.32 23.33
C GLU A 46 -7.88 -1.90 23.21
N LYS A 47 -8.47 -1.39 24.29
CA LYS A 47 -8.98 -0.02 24.36
C LYS A 47 -7.88 1.04 24.20
N GLN A 48 -6.68 0.79 24.71
CA GLN A 48 -5.53 1.69 24.58
C GLN A 48 -4.96 1.65 23.17
N VAL A 49 -5.02 0.50 22.52
CA VAL A 49 -4.63 0.36 21.10
C VAL A 49 -5.60 1.16 20.22
N GLN A 50 -6.91 1.04 20.45
CA GLN A 50 -7.93 1.82 19.73
C GLN A 50 -7.75 3.33 19.92
N GLN A 51 -7.49 3.79 21.15
CA GLN A 51 -7.19 5.20 21.41
C GLN A 51 -5.93 5.70 20.70
N LEU A 52 -4.91 4.88 20.57
CA LEU A 52 -3.69 5.20 19.79
C LEU A 52 -4.00 5.34 18.29
N PHE A 53 -4.83 4.49 17.73
CA PHE A 53 -5.30 4.60 16.35
C PHE A 53 -6.14 5.87 16.13
N GLU A 54 -7.02 6.22 17.07
CA GLU A 54 -7.78 7.47 17.00
C GLU A 54 -6.89 8.72 17.11
N LEU A 55 -5.87 8.69 17.96
CA LEU A 55 -4.91 9.78 18.11
C LEU A 55 -4.00 9.92 16.88
N SER A 56 -3.58 8.81 16.29
CA SER A 56 -2.76 8.82 15.06
C SER A 56 -3.57 9.34 13.86
N SER A 57 -4.85 8.99 13.77
CA SER A 57 -5.74 9.50 12.73
C SER A 57 -6.03 11.00 12.89
N LYS A 58 -6.11 11.51 14.13
CA LYS A 58 -6.23 12.95 14.42
C LYS A 58 -4.92 13.71 14.13
N ALA A 59 -3.77 13.13 14.44
CA ALA A 59 -2.48 13.73 14.15
C ALA A 59 -2.17 13.78 12.64
N ALA A 60 -2.57 12.76 11.88
CA ALA A 60 -2.48 12.76 10.42
C ALA A 60 -3.40 13.81 9.77
N LYS A 61 -4.55 14.12 10.40
CA LYS A 61 -5.44 15.22 9.96
C LYS A 61 -4.90 16.61 10.27
N ALA A 62 -4.05 16.77 11.28
CA ALA A 62 -3.48 18.08 11.66
C ALA A 62 -2.24 18.46 10.84
N ALA A 63 -1.63 17.54 10.10
CA ALA A 63 -0.44 17.79 9.29
C ALA A 63 -0.71 17.99 7.79
N ALA A 64 -1.96 17.98 7.37
CA ALA A 64 -2.37 18.16 5.98
C ALA A 64 -3.50 19.19 5.86
N GLU A 65 -3.12 20.48 5.80
CA GLU A 65 -3.94 21.55 5.21
C GLU A 65 -3.03 22.44 4.37
N PRO A 66 -3.46 23.04 3.24
CA PRO A 66 -4.82 22.97 2.69
C PRO A 66 -4.90 22.56 1.21
N ALA A 67 -5.84 21.76 0.82
CA ALA A 67 -6.64 22.00 -0.38
C ALA A 67 -7.85 21.06 -0.48
N LYS A 68 -9.02 21.65 -0.24
CA LYS A 68 -10.36 21.35 -0.78
C LYS A 68 -11.04 20.04 -0.40
N GLU A 69 -12.07 20.26 0.44
CA GLU A 69 -13.47 19.81 0.28
C GLU A 69 -13.67 18.68 -0.74
N GLU A 70 -14.10 17.49 -0.30
CA GLU A 70 -15.48 17.12 -0.34
C GLU A 70 -15.73 15.66 0.04
N LYS A 71 -16.88 15.54 0.70
CA LYS A 71 -17.74 14.40 0.90
C LYS A 71 -17.34 13.32 1.89
N LYS A 72 -17.82 13.61 3.08
CA LYS A 72 -18.39 12.67 4.04
C LYS A 72 -19.32 11.70 3.28
N ALA A 73 -18.85 10.50 3.07
CA ALA A 73 -19.71 9.37 2.81
C ALA A 73 -19.67 8.50 4.07
N GLU A 74 -20.80 8.43 4.74
CA GLU A 74 -21.12 7.44 5.74
C GLU A 74 -20.83 6.07 5.10
N ALA A 75 -19.83 5.37 5.62
CA ALA A 75 -19.65 3.97 5.29
C ALA A 75 -20.73 3.19 6.06
N GLU A 76 -21.89 3.05 5.44
CA GLU A 76 -22.73 1.90 5.66
C GLU A 76 -21.84 0.68 5.40
N SER A 77 -21.78 -0.23 6.36
CA SER A 77 -21.10 -1.51 6.23
C SER A 77 -21.90 -2.36 5.23
N GLU A 78 -21.72 -2.09 3.93
CA GLU A 78 -22.11 -3.04 2.91
C GLU A 78 -21.23 -4.27 3.13
N GLU A 79 -21.86 -5.40 3.44
CA GLU A 79 -21.20 -6.69 3.53
C GLU A 79 -20.55 -6.93 2.16
N PHE A 80 -19.22 -6.86 2.13
CA PHE A 80 -18.46 -7.11 0.92
C PHE A 80 -18.59 -8.58 0.55
N VAL A 81 -19.36 -8.86 -0.49
CA VAL A 81 -19.56 -10.22 -1.01
C VAL A 81 -18.36 -10.59 -1.86
N PHE A 82 -17.49 -11.44 -1.34
CA PHE A 82 -16.36 -11.96 -2.09
C PHE A 82 -16.83 -12.93 -3.19
N GLU A 83 -16.29 -12.76 -4.39
CA GLU A 83 -16.44 -13.78 -5.42
C GLU A 83 -15.82 -15.10 -4.94
N PRO A 84 -16.45 -16.26 -5.24
CA PRO A 84 -15.88 -17.56 -4.90
C PRO A 84 -14.54 -17.76 -5.62
N LEU A 85 -13.62 -18.43 -4.93
CA LEU A 85 -12.31 -18.75 -5.52
C LEU A 85 -12.48 -19.59 -6.79
N ALA A 86 -11.76 -19.22 -7.83
CA ALA A 86 -11.67 -20.01 -9.05
C ALA A 86 -11.00 -21.38 -8.78
N PRO A 87 -11.18 -22.37 -9.66
CA PRO A 87 -10.50 -23.66 -9.55
C PRO A 87 -8.98 -23.52 -9.49
N ASN A 88 -8.33 -24.45 -8.79
CA ASN A 88 -6.88 -24.47 -8.68
C ASN A 88 -6.25 -24.64 -10.08
N ILE A 89 -5.22 -23.86 -10.34
CA ILE A 89 -4.37 -23.95 -11.53
C ILE A 89 -2.98 -24.48 -11.14
N THR A 90 -2.25 -25.02 -12.11
CA THR A 90 -0.86 -25.43 -11.91
C THR A 90 0.07 -24.22 -11.95
N PHE A 91 1.28 -24.36 -11.39
CA PHE A 91 2.31 -23.34 -11.51
C PHE A 91 2.66 -23.05 -12.98
N ASP A 92 2.68 -24.08 -13.82
CA ASP A 92 2.95 -23.92 -15.25
C ASP A 92 1.87 -23.12 -15.98
N ASP A 93 0.62 -23.18 -15.53
CA ASP A 93 -0.45 -22.36 -16.09
C ASP A 93 -0.29 -20.90 -15.69
N PHE A 94 0.08 -20.63 -14.44
CA PHE A 94 0.40 -19.27 -13.99
C PHE A 94 1.64 -18.70 -14.68
N ALA A 95 2.68 -19.50 -14.89
CA ALA A 95 3.92 -19.10 -15.55
C ALA A 95 3.74 -18.66 -17.02
N LYS A 96 2.62 -19.06 -17.66
CA LYS A 96 2.25 -18.60 -19.01
C LYS A 96 1.85 -17.12 -19.03
N VAL A 97 1.44 -16.56 -17.90
CA VAL A 97 1.05 -15.15 -17.81
C VAL A 97 2.30 -14.29 -17.53
N ASP A 98 2.57 -13.31 -18.36
CA ASP A 98 3.67 -12.35 -18.15
C ASP A 98 3.10 -11.06 -17.52
N LEU A 99 3.27 -10.97 -16.20
CA LEU A 99 2.89 -9.80 -15.41
C LEU A 99 4.10 -8.90 -15.22
N ARG A 100 3.97 -7.61 -15.57
CA ARG A 100 5.07 -6.64 -15.45
C ARG A 100 4.64 -5.36 -14.77
N ILE A 101 5.60 -4.71 -14.13
CA ILE A 101 5.44 -3.34 -13.66
C ILE A 101 5.50 -2.41 -14.86
N GLY A 102 4.47 -1.60 -15.02
CA GLY A 102 4.39 -0.56 -16.02
C GLY A 102 4.33 0.83 -15.40
N LYS A 103 4.98 1.81 -16.02
CA LYS A 103 4.86 3.23 -15.67
C LYS A 103 3.94 3.91 -16.66
N ILE A 104 2.90 4.58 -16.16
CA ILE A 104 1.98 5.35 -16.99
C ILE A 104 2.68 6.65 -17.39
N LEU A 105 2.99 6.80 -18.67
CA LEU A 105 3.64 7.99 -19.23
C LEU A 105 2.62 9.05 -19.63
N ASP A 106 1.51 8.63 -20.22
CA ASP A 106 0.43 9.50 -20.69
C ASP A 106 -0.92 8.81 -20.51
N CYS A 107 -1.97 9.60 -20.29
CA CYS A 107 -3.31 9.10 -20.14
C CYS A 107 -4.30 10.08 -20.76
N LYS A 108 -5.16 9.58 -21.65
CA LYS A 108 -6.16 10.40 -22.37
C LYS A 108 -7.54 9.80 -22.31
N LYS A 109 -8.55 10.65 -22.26
CA LYS A 109 -9.94 10.23 -22.44
C LYS A 109 -10.20 9.89 -23.90
N VAL A 110 -10.90 8.79 -24.13
CA VAL A 110 -11.32 8.38 -25.48
C VAL A 110 -12.61 9.10 -25.85
N GLU A 111 -12.59 9.97 -26.85
CA GLU A 111 -13.74 10.80 -27.24
C GLU A 111 -15.01 10.01 -27.56
N LYS A 112 -14.84 8.78 -28.07
CA LYS A 112 -15.94 7.89 -28.45
C LYS A 112 -16.43 6.97 -27.33
N SER A 113 -15.86 7.07 -26.13
CA SER A 113 -16.24 6.23 -24.98
C SER A 113 -16.13 7.00 -23.67
N ARG A 114 -17.22 6.96 -22.89
CA ARG A 114 -17.25 7.55 -21.54
C ARG A 114 -16.59 6.68 -20.48
N LYS A 115 -16.34 5.39 -20.80
CA LYS A 115 -15.82 4.39 -19.85
C LYS A 115 -14.32 4.13 -20.02
N LEU A 116 -13.74 4.46 -21.19
CA LEU A 116 -12.37 4.07 -21.53
C LEU A 116 -11.38 5.24 -21.36
N LEU A 117 -10.24 4.91 -20.76
CA LEU A 117 -9.03 5.71 -20.85
C LEU A 117 -8.03 5.00 -21.77
N GLN A 118 -7.33 5.78 -22.57
CA GLN A 118 -6.18 5.35 -23.35
C GLN A 118 -4.92 5.71 -22.58
N LEU A 119 -4.12 4.71 -22.28
CA LEU A 119 -2.89 4.86 -21.51
C LEU A 119 -1.69 4.49 -22.36
N THR A 120 -0.65 5.30 -22.26
CA THR A 120 0.67 5.00 -22.82
C THR A 120 1.55 4.54 -21.66
N ILE A 121 2.00 3.28 -21.68
CA ILE A 121 2.65 2.62 -20.55
C ILE A 121 4.03 2.11 -20.98
N ASP A 122 5.04 2.49 -20.22
CA ASP A 122 6.39 1.95 -20.32
C ASP A 122 6.49 0.68 -19.45
N ILE A 123 6.77 -0.45 -20.05
CA ILE A 123 6.99 -1.74 -19.40
C ILE A 123 8.45 -2.21 -19.55
N GLY A 124 9.40 -1.29 -19.79
CA GLY A 124 10.81 -1.60 -19.97
C GLY A 124 11.17 -2.06 -21.39
N GLU A 125 10.28 -1.90 -22.37
CA GLU A 125 10.54 -2.15 -23.79
C GLU A 125 11.06 -0.88 -24.48
N LYS A 126 11.55 -1.02 -25.73
CA LYS A 126 12.04 0.14 -26.52
C LYS A 126 10.95 1.16 -26.80
N GLU A 127 9.72 0.69 -26.98
CA GLU A 127 8.56 1.52 -27.28
C GLU A 127 7.50 1.33 -26.21
N PRO A 128 6.87 2.41 -25.71
CA PRO A 128 5.79 2.30 -24.77
C PRO A 128 4.54 1.68 -25.41
N ARG A 129 3.81 0.91 -24.66
CA ARG A 129 2.59 0.24 -25.11
C ARG A 129 1.38 1.12 -24.96
N ASN A 130 0.45 0.99 -25.91
CA ASN A 130 -0.86 1.60 -25.82
C ASN A 130 -1.84 0.59 -25.23
N ILE A 131 -2.50 0.96 -24.12
CA ILE A 131 -3.46 0.11 -23.42
C ILE A 131 -4.75 0.88 -23.18
N PHE A 132 -5.89 0.26 -23.52
CA PHE A 132 -7.20 0.79 -23.19
C PHE A 132 -7.73 0.12 -21.93
N SER A 133 -8.26 0.91 -20.98
CA SER A 133 -8.83 0.41 -19.74
C SER A 133 -10.14 1.11 -19.39
N GLY A 134 -11.09 0.35 -18.84
CA GLY A 134 -12.44 0.81 -18.49
C GLY A 134 -12.52 1.60 -17.18
N ILE A 135 -11.53 2.40 -16.86
CA ILE A 135 -11.37 3.06 -15.56
C ILE A 135 -11.76 4.54 -15.53
N ALA A 136 -12.30 5.06 -16.63
CA ALA A 136 -12.59 6.49 -16.77
C ALA A 136 -13.64 7.03 -15.79
N ALA A 137 -14.47 6.15 -15.19
CA ALA A 137 -15.45 6.52 -14.18
C ALA A 137 -14.82 6.74 -12.79
N TYR A 138 -13.66 6.11 -12.53
CA TYR A 138 -13.03 6.05 -11.20
C TYR A 138 -11.78 6.92 -11.10
N TYR A 139 -11.10 7.17 -12.23
CA TYR A 139 -9.82 7.89 -12.25
C TYR A 139 -9.82 9.04 -13.24
N LYS A 140 -9.21 10.13 -12.84
CA LYS A 140 -8.90 11.23 -13.76
C LYS A 140 -7.54 10.94 -14.43
N PRO A 141 -7.36 11.31 -15.71
CA PRO A 141 -6.10 11.10 -16.43
C PRO A 141 -4.89 11.68 -15.70
N GLU A 142 -5.05 12.86 -15.08
CA GLU A 142 -3.98 13.58 -14.39
C GLU A 142 -3.47 12.81 -13.16
N ASP A 143 -4.33 12.06 -12.49
CA ASP A 143 -4.00 11.31 -11.26
C ASP A 143 -3.21 10.03 -11.56
N LEU A 144 -3.21 9.58 -12.81
CA LEU A 144 -2.58 8.34 -13.24
C LEU A 144 -1.19 8.54 -13.82
N ILE A 145 -0.91 9.71 -14.38
CA ILE A 145 0.38 9.99 -15.03
C ILE A 145 1.53 9.90 -14.01
N GLY A 146 2.55 9.15 -14.36
CA GLY A 146 3.74 8.93 -13.52
C GLY A 146 3.63 7.78 -12.53
N LYS A 147 2.42 7.24 -12.30
CA LYS A 147 2.21 6.11 -11.40
C LYS A 147 2.71 4.79 -11.98
N LEU A 148 3.09 3.89 -11.07
CA LEU A 148 3.43 2.51 -11.41
C LEU A 148 2.20 1.63 -11.20
N THR A 149 2.01 0.66 -12.09
CA THR A 149 0.90 -0.29 -12.02
C THR A 149 1.32 -1.65 -12.55
N VAL A 150 0.47 -2.66 -12.34
CA VAL A 150 0.71 -4.01 -12.86
C VAL A 150 -0.03 -4.20 -14.16
N VAL A 151 0.67 -4.75 -15.16
CA VAL A 151 0.18 -4.96 -16.53
C VAL A 151 0.38 -6.42 -16.93
N VAL A 152 -0.64 -7.01 -17.55
CA VAL A 152 -0.50 -8.27 -18.29
C VAL A 152 0.08 -7.93 -19.65
N ALA A 153 1.34 -8.36 -19.89
CA ALA A 153 2.12 -7.95 -21.06
C ALA A 153 1.99 -8.87 -22.26
N ASN A 154 1.63 -10.14 -22.07
CA ASN A 154 1.60 -11.14 -23.13
C ASN A 154 0.20 -11.47 -23.66
N LEU A 155 -0.75 -10.55 -23.51
CA LEU A 155 -2.04 -10.67 -24.17
C LEU A 155 -1.95 -10.32 -25.64
N GLU A 156 -2.73 -11.02 -26.47
CA GLU A 156 -2.87 -10.68 -27.88
C GLU A 156 -3.41 -9.26 -28.06
N PRO A 157 -2.83 -8.46 -28.97
CA PRO A 157 -3.29 -7.10 -29.23
C PRO A 157 -4.76 -7.09 -29.69
N ARG A 158 -5.60 -6.34 -28.99
CA ARG A 158 -7.02 -6.22 -29.31
C ARG A 158 -7.31 -4.88 -29.96
N LYS A 159 -7.98 -4.90 -31.11
CA LYS A 159 -8.41 -3.66 -31.78
C LYS A 159 -9.55 -3.00 -31.00
N MET A 160 -9.33 -1.79 -30.55
CA MET A 160 -10.29 -0.98 -29.78
C MET A 160 -10.26 0.48 -30.26
N MET A 161 -11.41 1.06 -30.52
CA MET A 161 -11.56 2.50 -30.86
C MET A 161 -10.62 3.01 -31.96
N GLY A 162 -10.26 2.16 -32.94
CA GLY A 162 -9.40 2.53 -34.08
C GLY A 162 -7.90 2.35 -33.83
N SER A 163 -7.50 1.90 -32.65
CA SER A 163 -6.12 1.54 -32.31
C SER A 163 -6.06 0.16 -31.67
N PHE A 164 -4.87 -0.30 -31.29
CA PHE A 164 -4.66 -1.60 -30.64
C PHE A 164 -4.36 -1.41 -29.14
N SER A 165 -5.04 -2.20 -28.30
CA SER A 165 -4.64 -2.39 -26.91
C SER A 165 -3.63 -3.54 -26.84
N GLN A 166 -2.43 -3.29 -26.31
CA GLN A 166 -1.29 -4.21 -26.30
C GLN A 166 -1.03 -4.77 -24.88
N GLY A 167 -2.09 -5.02 -24.12
CA GLY A 167 -2.03 -5.52 -22.76
C GLY A 167 -3.27 -5.14 -21.97
N MET A 168 -3.25 -5.45 -20.68
CA MET A 168 -4.34 -5.17 -19.75
C MET A 168 -3.80 -4.70 -18.41
N LEU A 169 -4.41 -3.67 -17.83
CA LEU A 169 -4.15 -3.24 -16.45
C LEU A 169 -4.84 -4.18 -15.47
N LEU A 170 -4.16 -4.51 -14.38
CA LEU A 170 -4.77 -5.23 -13.28
C LEU A 170 -5.39 -4.24 -12.28
N SER A 171 -6.60 -4.52 -11.91
CA SER A 171 -7.35 -3.77 -10.91
C SER A 171 -8.18 -4.73 -10.07
N ALA A 172 -8.41 -4.37 -8.82
CA ALA A 172 -9.32 -5.06 -7.93
C ALA A 172 -10.67 -4.33 -7.90
N SER A 173 -11.77 -5.08 -7.86
CA SER A 173 -13.13 -4.58 -7.71
C SER A 173 -13.95 -5.60 -6.93
N ASP A 174 -15.18 -5.25 -6.61
CA ASP A 174 -16.15 -6.13 -5.97
C ASP A 174 -16.80 -7.15 -6.92
N GLY A 175 -16.36 -7.22 -8.17
CA GLY A 175 -16.87 -8.17 -9.17
C GLY A 175 -18.24 -7.84 -9.77
N ALA A 176 -18.88 -6.75 -9.34
CA ALA A 176 -20.15 -6.32 -9.90
C ALA A 176 -20.02 -5.76 -11.34
N ASP A 177 -21.09 -5.80 -12.11
CA ASP A 177 -21.14 -5.19 -13.47
C ASP A 177 -20.85 -3.67 -13.45
N THR A 178 -21.24 -3.01 -12.37
CA THR A 178 -20.91 -1.62 -12.04
C THR A 178 -20.33 -1.58 -10.64
N PRO A 179 -19.00 -1.83 -10.49
CA PRO A 179 -18.38 -1.91 -9.19
C PRO A 179 -18.51 -0.59 -8.41
N SER A 180 -18.71 -0.71 -7.11
CA SER A 180 -18.73 0.43 -6.18
C SER A 180 -17.37 1.13 -6.12
N GLY A 181 -16.27 0.38 -6.35
CA GLY A 181 -14.91 0.87 -6.46
C GLY A 181 -14.07 0.03 -7.40
N LEU A 182 -13.08 0.65 -8.01
CA LEU A 182 -12.07 -0.01 -8.83
C LEU A 182 -10.69 0.48 -8.41
N TYR A 183 -9.83 -0.43 -7.99
CA TYR A 183 -8.55 -0.13 -7.37
C TYR A 183 -7.41 -0.67 -8.23
N LEU A 184 -6.57 0.22 -8.76
CA LEU A 184 -5.37 -0.17 -9.48
C LEU A 184 -4.33 -0.74 -8.52
N LEU A 185 -3.63 -1.79 -8.96
CA LEU A 185 -2.55 -2.37 -8.19
C LEU A 185 -1.28 -1.53 -8.34
N GLU A 186 -0.84 -0.89 -7.26
CA GLU A 186 0.42 -0.14 -7.21
C GLU A 186 1.50 -1.00 -6.55
N PRO A 187 2.71 -1.10 -7.11
CA PRO A 187 3.80 -1.82 -6.48
C PRO A 187 4.38 -1.04 -5.30
N PHE A 188 5.00 -1.76 -4.37
CA PHE A 188 5.72 -1.13 -3.25
C PHE A 188 6.88 -0.24 -3.75
N PRO A 189 7.26 0.83 -3.02
CA PRO A 189 8.36 1.71 -3.40
C PRO A 189 9.67 0.98 -3.68
N GLY A 190 10.33 1.33 -4.79
CA GLY A 190 11.55 0.70 -5.27
C GLY A 190 11.37 -0.16 -6.52
N ALA A 191 10.13 -0.50 -6.90
CA ALA A 191 9.86 -1.18 -8.15
C ALA A 191 10.18 -0.28 -9.37
N LYS A 192 10.61 -0.91 -10.46
CA LYS A 192 10.95 -0.23 -11.71
C LYS A 192 10.14 -0.78 -12.87
N PRO A 193 9.85 0.02 -13.90
CA PRO A 193 9.22 -0.45 -15.13
C PRO A 193 9.95 -1.64 -15.72
N GLY A 194 9.21 -2.63 -16.21
CA GLY A 194 9.76 -3.84 -16.80
C GLY A 194 10.04 -4.99 -15.84
N MET A 195 10.04 -4.76 -14.52
CA MET A 195 10.17 -5.85 -13.56
C MET A 195 9.02 -6.84 -13.71
N ARG A 196 9.34 -8.13 -13.79
CA ARG A 196 8.37 -9.22 -13.87
C ARG A 196 7.90 -9.62 -12.46
N LEU A 197 6.63 -9.94 -12.34
CA LEU A 197 6.05 -10.55 -11.14
C LEU A 197 6.18 -12.08 -11.24
N HIS A 198 6.47 -12.69 -10.09
CA HIS A 198 6.69 -14.13 -9.96
C HIS A 198 5.74 -14.71 -8.90
#